data_791c1757443c7e7c8c3c8efe180adc05
#
_entry.id   791c1757443c7e7c8c3c8efe180adc05
#
_cell.length_a   1.000
_cell.length_b   1.000
_cell.length_c   1.000
_cell.angle_alpha   90.00
_cell.angle_beta   90.00
_cell.angle_gamma   90.00
#
_symmetry.space_group_name_H-M   'P 1'
#
loop_
_entity.id
_entity.type
_entity.pdbx_description
1 polymer ?
#
loop_
_entity_poly.entity_id
_entity_poly.type
_entity_poly.pdbx_seq_one_letter_code
_entity_poly.pdbx_strand_id
1 'polypeptide(L)'
;VEIRDIEIFLTLAEELHFGRTAARLHLTQARVSQVIGRQERRLGGLLFDRSNRRQIRLTPLGQQLRSDLRPVFANLRDSLERARMATRGKTARLRVGMLPFNVPDMYPYWETFRSRHPQWELQLRRAPYLDPFARLREGDMDVFLTWLPVDEPDLTVGPILFRDPRVLAVAADHELAERHSVPFEALADFAHAMPPDMPDYWEDAYLSFHTARGKPIERVEEVTNADELIHLVSTGEIVHPFPSHVTRYWSMSHVRFVPVPDMGTIPYALVWRRDGENELVRALAQTVRDIGVLHF
;
A
#
# COMPACT_ATOMS: atom_id res chain seq x y z
N VAL A 1 -16.84 25.54 9.31
CA VAL A 1 -16.11 24.53 8.51
C VAL A 1 -17.15 23.55 8.01
N GLU A 2 -17.27 23.42 6.70
CA GLU A 2 -18.15 22.43 6.07
C GLU A 2 -17.40 21.08 5.97
N ILE A 3 -18.15 19.99 5.89
CA ILE A 3 -17.57 18.65 5.71
C ILE A 3 -16.64 18.60 4.49
N ARG A 4 -17.03 19.28 3.41
CA ARG A 4 -16.24 19.39 2.19
C ARG A 4 -14.92 20.15 2.39
N ASP A 5 -14.90 21.14 3.27
CA ASP A 5 -13.67 21.87 3.62
C ASP A 5 -12.68 20.96 4.36
N ILE A 6 -13.17 20.08 5.24
CA ILE A 6 -12.35 19.08 5.95
C ILE A 6 -11.76 18.09 4.94
N GLU A 7 -12.56 17.59 4.01
CA GLU A 7 -12.11 16.68 2.95
C GLU A 7 -10.99 17.31 2.11
N ILE A 8 -11.14 18.57 1.71
CA ILE A 8 -10.13 19.30 0.94
C ILE A 8 -8.81 19.43 1.74
N PHE A 9 -8.89 19.77 3.03
CA PHE A 9 -7.72 19.88 3.88
C PHE A 9 -7.01 18.54 4.03
N LEU A 10 -7.73 17.45 4.35
CA LEU A 10 -7.17 16.13 4.54
C LEU A 10 -6.54 15.58 3.24
N THR A 11 -7.22 15.80 2.10
CA THR A 11 -6.68 15.39 0.80
C THR A 11 -5.42 16.18 0.43
N LEU A 12 -5.37 17.49 0.72
CA LEU A 12 -4.14 18.28 0.48
C LEU A 12 -3.01 17.84 1.41
N ALA A 13 -3.33 17.46 2.65
CA ALA A 13 -2.36 16.93 3.60
C ALA A 13 -1.77 15.57 3.19
N GLU A 14 -2.47 14.81 2.35
CA GLU A 14 -1.98 13.57 1.74
C GLU A 14 -1.17 13.83 0.46
N GLU A 15 -1.70 14.65 -0.44
CA GLU A 15 -1.10 14.89 -1.75
C GLU A 15 0.11 15.83 -1.70
N LEU A 16 0.16 16.72 -0.70
CA LEU A 16 1.11 17.82 -0.57
C LEU A 16 1.29 18.61 -1.89
N HIS A 17 0.22 18.65 -2.70
CA HIS A 17 0.20 19.29 -4.00
C HIS A 17 -1.19 19.77 -4.41
N PHE A 18 -1.39 21.10 -4.53
CA PHE A 18 -2.69 21.69 -4.83
C PHE A 18 -3.32 21.18 -6.14
N GLY A 19 -2.53 21.00 -7.19
CA GLY A 19 -3.03 20.50 -8.48
C GLY A 19 -3.51 19.06 -8.41
N ARG A 20 -2.74 18.14 -7.78
CA ARG A 20 -3.16 16.75 -7.57
C ARG A 20 -4.39 16.66 -6.69
N THR A 21 -4.44 17.44 -5.60
CA THR A 21 -5.62 17.55 -4.74
C THR A 21 -6.86 17.98 -5.53
N ALA A 22 -6.71 18.99 -6.37
CA ALA A 22 -7.80 19.49 -7.20
C ALA A 22 -8.30 18.43 -8.18
N ALA A 23 -7.39 17.75 -8.87
CA ALA A 23 -7.71 16.65 -9.79
C ALA A 23 -8.42 15.50 -9.06
N ARG A 24 -7.89 15.05 -7.92
CA ARG A 24 -8.46 13.96 -7.10
C ARG A 24 -9.87 14.27 -6.60
N LEU A 25 -10.16 15.53 -6.28
CA LEU A 25 -11.46 15.99 -5.76
C LEU A 25 -12.40 16.54 -6.84
N HIS A 26 -11.99 16.52 -8.11
CA HIS A 26 -12.72 17.13 -9.23
C HIS A 26 -13.03 18.60 -8.99
N LEU A 27 -12.05 19.35 -8.51
CA LEU A 27 -12.10 20.78 -8.23
C LEU A 27 -11.05 21.53 -9.05
N THR A 28 -11.14 22.87 -9.03
CA THR A 28 -10.05 23.72 -9.53
C THR A 28 -9.01 23.95 -8.44
N GLN A 29 -7.73 24.13 -8.83
CA GLN A 29 -6.66 24.47 -7.90
C GLN A 29 -6.96 25.78 -7.12
N ALA A 30 -7.57 26.76 -7.78
CA ALA A 30 -8.00 28.00 -7.16
C ALA A 30 -9.03 27.75 -6.02
N ARG A 31 -9.97 26.82 -6.23
CA ARG A 31 -10.95 26.45 -5.19
C ARG A 31 -10.28 25.81 -3.99
N VAL A 32 -9.36 24.88 -4.20
CA VAL A 32 -8.58 24.27 -3.10
C VAL A 32 -7.82 25.34 -2.33
N SER A 33 -7.10 26.23 -3.02
CA SER A 33 -6.33 27.32 -2.39
C SER A 33 -7.22 28.28 -1.58
N GLN A 34 -8.40 28.64 -2.10
CA GLN A 34 -9.36 29.51 -1.39
C GLN A 34 -9.89 28.86 -0.12
N VAL A 35 -10.21 27.58 -0.16
CA VAL A 35 -10.72 26.84 1.01
C VAL A 35 -9.66 26.77 2.09
N ILE A 36 -8.43 26.39 1.75
CA ILE A 36 -7.32 26.32 2.70
C ILE A 36 -7.04 27.70 3.31
N GLY A 37 -6.91 28.75 2.48
CA GLY A 37 -6.67 30.10 2.98
C GLY A 37 -7.80 30.62 3.89
N ARG A 38 -9.05 30.21 3.68
CA ARG A 38 -10.18 30.53 4.57
C ARG A 38 -10.06 29.80 5.92
N GLN A 39 -9.65 28.53 5.91
CA GLN A 39 -9.42 27.75 7.13
C GLN A 39 -8.27 28.34 7.95
N GLU A 40 -7.14 28.65 7.31
CA GLU A 40 -5.97 29.27 7.93
C GLU A 40 -6.33 30.61 8.60
N ARG A 41 -7.07 31.47 7.92
CA ARG A 41 -7.55 32.74 8.51
C ARG A 41 -8.48 32.51 9.70
N ARG A 42 -9.37 31.52 9.66
CA ARG A 42 -10.29 31.20 10.73
C ARG A 42 -9.59 30.62 11.96
N LEU A 43 -8.53 29.84 11.77
CA LEU A 43 -7.74 29.23 12.82
C LEU A 43 -6.64 30.17 13.35
N GLY A 44 -6.35 31.26 12.64
CA GLY A 44 -5.32 32.22 13.02
C GLY A 44 -3.88 31.72 12.78
N GLY A 45 -3.68 30.69 11.94
CA GLY A 45 -2.36 30.12 11.66
C GLY A 45 -2.32 29.36 10.34
N LEU A 46 -1.12 29.23 9.76
CA LEU A 46 -0.90 28.48 8.54
C LEU A 46 -0.94 26.98 8.82
N LEU A 47 -1.63 26.24 7.96
CA LEU A 47 -1.71 24.79 7.98
C LEU A 47 -0.63 24.14 7.11
N PHE A 48 -0.22 24.87 6.06
CA PHE A 48 0.81 24.43 5.11
C PHE A 48 1.91 25.46 4.99
N ASP A 49 3.15 24.99 5.09
CA ASP A 49 4.34 25.76 4.72
C ASP A 49 4.50 25.73 3.20
N ARG A 50 4.53 26.90 2.60
CA ARG A 50 4.68 27.14 1.15
C ARG A 50 5.91 27.98 0.83
N SER A 51 6.85 28.11 1.78
CA SER A 51 8.08 28.89 1.61
C SER A 51 8.91 28.34 0.47
N ASN A 52 8.93 27.00 0.31
CA ASN A 52 9.49 26.35 -0.86
C ASN A 52 8.39 26.07 -1.91
N ARG A 53 8.45 26.75 -3.04
CA ARG A 53 7.47 26.60 -4.14
C ARG A 53 7.42 25.18 -4.75
N ARG A 54 8.49 24.41 -4.58
CA ARG A 54 8.58 23.04 -5.12
C ARG A 54 8.11 21.96 -4.14
N GLN A 55 8.03 22.27 -2.84
CA GLN A 55 7.72 21.28 -1.82
C GLN A 55 6.84 21.89 -0.73
N ILE A 56 5.56 21.52 -0.74
CA ILE A 56 4.59 21.90 0.30
C ILE A 56 4.73 20.91 1.46
N ARG A 57 4.70 21.44 2.69
CA ARG A 57 4.74 20.62 3.91
C ARG A 57 3.66 21.07 4.89
N LEU A 58 3.22 20.16 5.75
CA LEU A 58 2.37 20.53 6.87
C LEU A 58 3.18 21.32 7.90
N THR A 59 2.58 22.38 8.44
CA THR A 59 3.09 23.03 9.65
C THR A 59 2.79 22.17 10.89
N PRO A 60 3.38 22.44 12.07
CA PRO A 60 2.99 21.77 13.31
C PRO A 60 1.48 21.86 13.59
N LEU A 61 0.86 23.04 13.34
CA LEU A 61 -0.60 23.22 13.43
C LEU A 61 -1.35 22.34 12.43
N GLY A 62 -0.84 22.24 11.19
CA GLY A 62 -1.42 21.38 10.16
C GLY A 62 -1.33 19.91 10.50
N GLN A 63 -0.20 19.46 11.08
CA GLN A 63 -0.01 18.08 11.54
C GLN A 63 -0.99 17.73 12.67
N GLN A 64 -1.10 18.62 13.67
CA GLN A 64 -2.05 18.44 14.77
C GLN A 64 -3.49 18.36 14.25
N LEU A 65 -3.89 19.31 13.41
CA LEU A 65 -5.26 19.35 12.85
C LEU A 65 -5.56 18.10 12.00
N ARG A 66 -4.57 17.61 11.23
CA ARG A 66 -4.70 16.36 10.46
C ARG A 66 -4.95 15.17 11.39
N SER A 67 -4.14 15.06 12.45
CA SER A 67 -4.27 13.98 13.44
C SER A 67 -5.65 13.98 14.11
N ASP A 68 -6.17 15.15 14.46
CA ASP A 68 -7.47 15.29 15.13
C ASP A 68 -8.65 15.05 14.19
N LEU A 69 -8.61 15.61 12.97
CA LEU A 69 -9.75 15.57 12.06
C LEU A 69 -9.87 14.24 11.28
N ARG A 70 -8.77 13.55 11.05
CA ARG A 70 -8.78 12.32 10.25
C ARG A 70 -9.69 11.23 10.83
N PRO A 71 -9.60 10.85 12.11
CA PRO A 71 -10.49 9.85 12.70
C PRO A 71 -11.95 10.31 12.73
N VAL A 72 -12.19 11.60 12.98
CA VAL A 72 -13.55 12.16 12.99
C VAL A 72 -14.20 12.08 11.60
N PHE A 73 -13.44 12.44 10.56
CA PHE A 73 -13.90 12.38 9.17
C PHE A 73 -14.11 10.95 8.68
N ALA A 74 -13.22 10.02 9.07
CA ALA A 74 -13.38 8.59 8.80
C ALA A 74 -14.67 8.05 9.44
N ASN A 75 -14.92 8.34 10.73
CA ASN A 75 -16.12 7.93 11.45
C ASN A 75 -17.42 8.47 10.82
N LEU A 76 -17.40 9.73 10.37
CA LEU A 76 -18.54 10.34 9.66
C LEU A 76 -18.82 9.61 8.34
N ARG A 77 -17.79 9.37 7.52
CA ARG A 77 -17.92 8.62 6.27
C ARG A 77 -18.46 7.22 6.52
N ASP A 78 -17.94 6.52 7.52
CA ASP A 78 -18.39 5.18 7.88
C ASP A 78 -19.86 5.18 8.34
N SER A 79 -20.30 6.21 9.05
CA SER A 79 -21.70 6.33 9.48
C SER A 79 -22.66 6.51 8.29
N LEU A 80 -22.29 7.39 7.35
CA LEU A 80 -23.05 7.59 6.10
C LEU A 80 -23.07 6.32 5.24
N GLU A 81 -21.95 5.61 5.17
CA GLU A 81 -21.86 4.35 4.43
C GLU A 81 -22.68 3.23 5.11
N ARG A 82 -22.70 3.12 6.45
CA ARG A 82 -23.58 2.20 7.15
C ARG A 82 -25.05 2.45 6.81
N ALA A 83 -25.46 3.71 6.78
CA ALA A 83 -26.83 4.07 6.38
C ALA A 83 -27.14 3.62 4.94
N ARG A 84 -26.20 3.83 3.99
CA ARG A 84 -26.33 3.35 2.61
C ARG A 84 -26.33 1.83 2.49
N MET A 85 -25.50 1.14 3.30
CA MET A 85 -25.49 -0.33 3.33
C MET A 85 -26.81 -0.91 3.81
N ALA A 86 -27.41 -0.31 4.84
CA ALA A 86 -28.70 -0.74 5.37
C ALA A 86 -29.79 -0.75 4.28
N THR A 87 -29.80 0.22 3.36
CA THR A 87 -30.73 0.24 2.22
C THR A 87 -30.52 -0.89 1.22
N ARG A 88 -29.35 -1.55 1.25
CA ARG A 88 -28.99 -2.70 0.40
C ARG A 88 -29.06 -4.03 1.13
N GLY A 89 -29.64 -4.06 2.36
CA GLY A 89 -29.70 -5.23 3.20
C GLY A 89 -28.34 -5.71 3.74
N LYS A 90 -27.33 -4.84 3.75
CA LYS A 90 -26.02 -5.14 4.32
C LYS A 90 -25.90 -4.57 5.72
N THR A 91 -25.42 -5.40 6.66
CA THR A 91 -25.33 -5.03 8.08
C THR A 91 -23.96 -4.52 8.51
N ALA A 92 -22.91 -4.90 7.78
CA ALA A 92 -21.55 -4.48 8.07
C ALA A 92 -20.66 -4.55 6.80
N ARG A 93 -19.48 -3.92 6.87
CA ARG A 93 -18.47 -3.92 5.81
C ARG A 93 -17.11 -4.29 6.37
N LEU A 94 -16.39 -5.13 5.66
CA LEU A 94 -14.98 -5.44 5.88
C LEU A 94 -14.15 -4.85 4.75
N ARG A 95 -13.23 -3.98 5.08
CA ARG A 95 -12.30 -3.33 4.13
C ARG A 95 -10.96 -4.06 4.18
N VAL A 96 -10.58 -4.68 3.06
CA VAL A 96 -9.29 -5.37 2.92
C VAL A 96 -8.41 -4.57 1.97
N GLY A 97 -7.32 -4.03 2.49
CA GLY A 97 -6.27 -3.42 1.70
C GLY A 97 -5.32 -4.48 1.15
N MET A 98 -4.87 -4.32 -0.09
CA MET A 98 -3.93 -5.23 -0.74
C MET A 98 -2.88 -4.44 -1.51
N LEU A 99 -1.61 -4.84 -1.37
CA LEU A 99 -0.53 -4.35 -2.24
C LEU A 99 -0.50 -5.09 -3.59
N PRO A 100 -0.67 -6.42 -3.60
CA PRO A 100 -0.44 -7.21 -4.79
C PRO A 100 -1.52 -7.03 -5.86
N PHE A 101 -1.12 -7.37 -7.08
CA PHE A 101 -1.96 -7.31 -8.28
C PHE A 101 -2.80 -8.58 -8.51
N ASN A 102 -2.60 -9.59 -7.68
CA ASN A 102 -3.16 -10.93 -7.85
C ASN A 102 -4.50 -11.15 -7.14
N VAL A 103 -5.35 -10.13 -7.07
CA VAL A 103 -6.72 -10.24 -6.50
C VAL A 103 -7.49 -11.46 -7.04
N PRO A 104 -7.45 -11.77 -8.36
CA PRO A 104 -8.14 -12.95 -8.89
C PRO A 104 -7.62 -14.29 -8.37
N ASP A 105 -6.32 -14.41 -8.08
CA ASP A 105 -5.74 -15.66 -7.55
C ASP A 105 -6.33 -16.03 -6.18
N MET A 106 -6.83 -15.04 -5.45
CA MET A 106 -7.41 -15.19 -4.12
C MET A 106 -8.94 -15.27 -4.12
N TYR A 107 -9.58 -15.42 -5.28
CA TYR A 107 -11.03 -15.62 -5.37
C TYR A 107 -11.58 -16.72 -4.45
N PRO A 108 -10.92 -17.86 -4.23
CA PRO A 108 -11.43 -18.87 -3.31
C PRO A 108 -11.72 -18.33 -1.91
N TYR A 109 -10.87 -17.43 -1.37
CA TYR A 109 -11.12 -16.81 -0.08
C TYR A 109 -12.28 -15.81 -0.14
N TRP A 110 -12.30 -14.96 -1.17
CA TRP A 110 -13.29 -13.88 -1.28
C TRP A 110 -14.70 -14.43 -1.54
N GLU A 111 -14.83 -15.44 -2.40
CA GLU A 111 -16.11 -16.07 -2.72
C GLU A 111 -16.62 -16.88 -1.53
N THR A 112 -15.77 -17.64 -0.86
CA THR A 112 -16.16 -18.39 0.32
C THR A 112 -16.62 -17.46 1.45
N PHE A 113 -15.90 -16.36 1.69
CA PHE A 113 -16.30 -15.36 2.68
C PHE A 113 -17.68 -14.76 2.33
N ARG A 114 -17.88 -14.33 1.08
CA ARG A 114 -19.16 -13.76 0.63
C ARG A 114 -20.31 -14.75 0.71
N SER A 115 -20.07 -16.01 0.38
CA SER A 115 -21.06 -17.07 0.46
C SER A 115 -21.46 -17.38 1.89
N ARG A 116 -20.50 -17.42 2.81
CA ARG A 116 -20.76 -17.66 4.24
C ARG A 116 -21.43 -16.48 4.94
N HIS A 117 -21.18 -15.27 4.48
CA HIS A 117 -21.62 -14.03 5.11
C HIS A 117 -22.30 -13.09 4.12
N PRO A 118 -23.42 -13.49 3.50
CA PRO A 118 -24.09 -12.69 2.47
C PRO A 118 -24.65 -11.37 3.00
N GLN A 119 -24.82 -11.23 4.31
CA GLN A 119 -25.24 -10.00 4.97
C GLN A 119 -24.12 -8.97 5.11
N TRP A 120 -22.85 -9.35 4.92
CA TRP A 120 -21.71 -8.44 4.99
C TRP A 120 -21.20 -8.04 3.60
N GLU A 121 -20.62 -6.87 3.51
CA GLU A 121 -19.95 -6.40 2.30
C GLU A 121 -18.43 -6.56 2.44
N LEU A 122 -17.81 -7.33 1.56
CA LEU A 122 -16.36 -7.41 1.44
C LEU A 122 -15.89 -6.43 0.39
N GLN A 123 -15.12 -5.44 0.81
CA GLN A 123 -14.54 -4.42 -0.05
C GLN A 123 -13.03 -4.62 -0.15
N LEU A 124 -12.56 -4.98 -1.35
CA LEU A 124 -11.14 -5.07 -1.66
C LEU A 124 -10.65 -3.72 -2.18
N ARG A 125 -9.55 -3.22 -1.66
CA ARG A 125 -8.96 -1.93 -2.03
C ARG A 125 -7.48 -2.09 -2.27
N ARG A 126 -6.94 -1.31 -3.20
CA ARG A 126 -5.50 -1.18 -3.34
C ARG A 126 -4.96 -0.40 -2.13
N ALA A 127 -3.99 -0.97 -1.44
CA ALA A 127 -3.23 -0.25 -0.42
C ALA A 127 -2.20 0.67 -1.11
N PRO A 128 -1.86 1.81 -0.51
CA PRO A 128 -0.77 2.65 -1.01
C PRO A 128 0.56 1.90 -0.87
N TYR A 129 1.49 2.21 -1.75
CA TYR A 129 2.84 1.64 -1.72
C TYR A 129 3.64 2.18 -0.51
N LEU A 130 3.42 3.46 -0.17
CA LEU A 130 4.08 4.13 0.94
C LEU A 130 3.28 3.97 2.23
N ASP A 131 3.98 3.75 3.34
CA ASP A 131 3.45 3.68 4.70
C ASP A 131 2.16 2.84 4.80
N PRO A 132 2.21 1.56 4.43
CA PRO A 132 1.01 0.71 4.37
C PRO A 132 0.38 0.48 5.75
N PHE A 133 1.18 0.53 6.81
CA PHE A 133 0.69 0.35 8.18
C PHE A 133 -0.03 1.58 8.73
N ALA A 134 0.32 2.79 8.28
CA ALA A 134 -0.40 3.99 8.67
C ALA A 134 -1.87 3.91 8.29
N ARG A 135 -2.20 3.45 7.07
CA ARG A 135 -3.57 3.30 6.60
C ARG A 135 -4.39 2.31 7.42
N LEU A 136 -3.73 1.25 7.92
CA LEU A 136 -4.35 0.31 8.85
C LEU A 136 -4.62 0.96 10.21
N ARG A 137 -3.63 1.70 10.74
CA ARG A 137 -3.72 2.44 12.01
C ARG A 137 -4.76 3.54 11.97
N GLU A 138 -4.90 4.21 10.85
CA GLU A 138 -5.88 5.27 10.61
C GLU A 138 -7.31 4.75 10.38
N GLY A 139 -7.49 3.44 10.27
CA GLY A 139 -8.80 2.81 10.07
C GLY A 139 -9.36 2.98 8.64
N ASP A 140 -8.53 3.30 7.67
CA ASP A 140 -8.93 3.32 6.25
C ASP A 140 -9.18 1.91 5.71
N MET A 141 -8.54 0.90 6.32
CA MET A 141 -8.77 -0.52 6.11
C MET A 141 -8.86 -1.25 7.45
N ASP A 142 -9.58 -2.37 7.47
CA ASP A 142 -9.75 -3.21 8.65
C ASP A 142 -8.73 -4.34 8.68
N VAL A 143 -8.34 -4.82 7.51
CA VAL A 143 -7.35 -5.87 7.29
C VAL A 143 -6.44 -5.44 6.15
N PHE A 144 -5.16 -5.70 6.29
CA PHE A 144 -4.14 -5.51 5.26
C PHE A 144 -3.56 -6.85 4.86
N LEU A 145 -3.56 -7.15 3.56
CA LEU A 145 -2.89 -8.30 2.99
C LEU A 145 -1.51 -7.86 2.51
N THR A 146 -0.48 -8.36 3.16
CA THR A 146 0.90 -7.96 2.90
C THR A 146 1.88 -9.10 3.14
N TRP A 147 3.14 -8.88 2.76
CA TRP A 147 4.21 -9.85 3.02
C TRP A 147 4.71 -9.79 4.46
N LEU A 148 5.31 -10.88 4.89
CA LEU A 148 5.91 -11.04 6.21
C LEU A 148 7.44 -10.90 6.13
N PRO A 149 8.08 -10.59 7.29
CA PRO A 149 7.51 -10.45 8.62
C PRO A 149 6.79 -9.11 8.83
N VAL A 150 5.88 -9.05 9.77
CA VAL A 150 5.35 -7.82 10.33
C VAL A 150 5.61 -7.86 11.84
N ASP A 151 6.47 -6.99 12.32
CA ASP A 151 6.90 -6.89 13.73
C ASP A 151 6.48 -5.53 14.30
N GLU A 152 5.17 -5.34 14.40
CA GLU A 152 4.56 -4.12 14.93
C GLU A 152 3.74 -4.48 16.17
N PRO A 153 4.00 -3.86 17.35
CA PRO A 153 3.38 -4.27 18.61
C PRO A 153 1.87 -4.05 18.68
N ASP A 154 1.35 -3.14 17.86
CA ASP A 154 -0.07 -2.81 17.76
C ASP A 154 -0.81 -3.63 16.69
N LEU A 155 -0.09 -4.43 15.92
CA LEU A 155 -0.66 -5.25 14.85
C LEU A 155 -0.71 -6.74 15.23
N THR A 156 -1.64 -7.45 14.65
CA THR A 156 -1.80 -8.91 14.74
C THR A 156 -1.55 -9.50 13.36
N VAL A 157 -0.65 -10.47 13.29
CA VAL A 157 -0.42 -11.28 12.08
C VAL A 157 -1.36 -12.48 12.12
N GLY A 158 -2.16 -12.60 11.08
CA GLY A 158 -3.15 -13.66 10.87
C GLY A 158 -2.61 -14.82 10.02
N PRO A 159 -3.51 -15.60 9.40
CA PRO A 159 -3.11 -16.74 8.59
C PRO A 159 -2.39 -16.31 7.30
N ILE A 160 -1.46 -17.13 6.86
CA ILE A 160 -0.79 -17.01 5.55
C ILE A 160 -1.77 -17.44 4.45
N LEU A 161 -1.88 -16.63 3.40
CA LEU A 161 -2.73 -16.90 2.25
C LEU A 161 -1.99 -17.67 1.16
N PHE A 162 -0.75 -17.25 0.87
CA PHE A 162 0.11 -17.89 -0.15
C PHE A 162 1.58 -17.56 0.12
N ARG A 163 2.45 -18.28 -0.58
CA ARG A 163 3.90 -18.03 -0.62
C ARG A 163 4.30 -17.89 -2.08
N ASP A 164 5.08 -16.86 -2.39
CA ASP A 164 5.42 -16.52 -3.75
C ASP A 164 6.92 -16.62 -3.99
N PRO A 165 7.38 -17.35 -5.02
CA PRO A 165 8.77 -17.30 -5.47
C PRO A 165 9.18 -15.87 -5.88
N ARG A 166 10.48 -15.68 -6.05
CA ARG A 166 11.05 -14.38 -6.40
C ARG A 166 11.53 -14.35 -7.84
N VAL A 167 11.33 -13.22 -8.48
CA VAL A 167 11.85 -12.91 -9.82
C VAL A 167 12.55 -11.56 -9.79
N LEU A 168 13.61 -11.40 -10.56
CA LEU A 168 14.30 -10.13 -10.77
C LEU A 168 13.74 -9.49 -12.05
N ALA A 169 13.21 -8.30 -11.93
CA ALA A 169 12.85 -7.47 -13.09
C ALA A 169 14.08 -6.73 -13.58
N VAL A 170 14.34 -6.83 -14.87
CA VAL A 170 15.45 -6.18 -15.57
C VAL A 170 14.98 -5.60 -16.90
N ALA A 171 15.70 -4.63 -17.47
CA ALA A 171 15.43 -4.14 -18.82
C ALA A 171 15.53 -5.29 -19.84
N ALA A 172 14.77 -5.20 -20.94
CA ALA A 172 14.72 -6.28 -21.93
C ALA A 172 16.07 -6.54 -22.63
N ASP A 173 16.94 -5.57 -22.68
CA ASP A 173 18.30 -5.63 -23.24
C ASP A 173 19.39 -5.77 -22.17
N HIS A 174 19.01 -5.97 -20.91
CA HIS A 174 19.94 -6.17 -19.81
C HIS A 174 20.70 -7.50 -19.94
N GLU A 175 21.95 -7.58 -19.49
CA GLU A 175 22.81 -8.78 -19.56
C GLU A 175 22.22 -10.02 -18.89
N LEU A 176 21.30 -9.84 -17.92
CA LEU A 176 20.60 -10.92 -17.24
C LEU A 176 19.31 -11.34 -17.94
N ALA A 177 18.81 -10.59 -18.92
CA ALA A 177 17.47 -10.78 -19.51
C ALA A 177 17.28 -12.17 -20.16
N GLU A 178 18.35 -12.73 -20.72
CA GLU A 178 18.34 -14.04 -21.39
C GLU A 178 18.76 -15.20 -20.45
N ARG A 179 19.00 -14.92 -19.17
CA ARG A 179 19.35 -15.95 -18.20
C ARG A 179 18.13 -16.77 -17.82
N HIS A 180 18.29 -18.08 -17.71
CA HIS A 180 17.24 -18.97 -17.20
C HIS A 180 16.90 -18.69 -15.73
N SER A 181 17.91 -18.36 -14.93
CA SER A 181 17.80 -17.88 -13.54
C SER A 181 19.05 -17.12 -13.15
N VAL A 182 18.95 -16.33 -12.08
CA VAL A 182 20.08 -15.63 -11.46
C VAL A 182 20.19 -16.01 -9.98
N PRO A 183 21.41 -16.17 -9.45
CA PRO A 183 21.57 -16.36 -8.01
C PRO A 183 21.31 -15.06 -7.25
N PHE A 184 20.84 -15.14 -6.02
CA PHE A 184 20.60 -13.97 -5.16
C PHE A 184 21.87 -13.11 -4.99
N GLU A 185 23.04 -13.75 -4.96
CA GLU A 185 24.33 -13.06 -4.86
C GLU A 185 24.57 -12.04 -5.98
N ALA A 186 24.06 -12.30 -7.18
CA ALA A 186 24.20 -11.41 -8.33
C ALA A 186 23.45 -10.09 -8.18
N LEU A 187 22.45 -10.01 -7.30
CA LEU A 187 21.69 -8.77 -7.08
C LEU A 187 22.60 -7.65 -6.56
N ALA A 188 23.66 -7.98 -5.83
CA ALA A 188 24.60 -6.99 -5.32
C ALA A 188 25.57 -6.42 -6.37
N ASP A 189 25.47 -6.85 -7.62
CA ASP A 189 26.24 -6.26 -8.73
C ASP A 189 25.51 -5.09 -9.40
N PHE A 190 24.27 -4.84 -9.00
CA PHE A 190 23.36 -3.86 -9.63
C PHE A 190 22.72 -2.95 -8.58
N ALA A 191 22.29 -1.76 -9.06
CA ALA A 191 21.55 -0.80 -8.27
C ALA A 191 20.07 -1.20 -8.13
N HIS A 192 19.48 -0.89 -6.99
CA HIS A 192 18.06 -1.17 -6.67
C HIS A 192 17.33 0.09 -6.23
N ALA A 193 16.01 0.05 -6.30
CA ALA A 193 15.17 1.10 -5.71
C ALA A 193 15.09 0.95 -4.20
N MET A 194 14.90 2.09 -3.53
CA MET A 194 14.62 2.21 -2.12
C MET A 194 13.21 2.77 -1.93
N PRO A 195 12.31 2.10 -1.21
CA PRO A 195 11.06 2.69 -0.78
C PRO A 195 11.32 3.67 0.38
N PRO A 196 10.76 4.89 0.34
CA PRO A 196 10.88 5.81 1.47
C PRO A 196 10.01 5.37 2.65
N ASP A 197 10.47 5.67 3.86
CA ASP A 197 9.69 5.56 5.10
C ASP A 197 9.14 4.15 5.42
N MET A 198 9.84 3.08 5.03
CA MET A 198 9.51 1.72 5.43
C MET A 198 10.34 1.28 6.64
N PRO A 199 9.79 0.43 7.55
CA PRO A 199 10.60 -0.17 8.60
C PRO A 199 11.74 -1.03 8.01
N ASP A 200 12.96 -0.86 8.51
CA ASP A 200 14.15 -1.55 8.01
C ASP A 200 13.96 -3.07 7.95
N TYR A 201 13.37 -3.68 8.99
CA TYR A 201 13.12 -5.13 9.05
C TYR A 201 12.19 -5.61 7.92
N TRP A 202 11.24 -4.77 7.52
CA TRP A 202 10.25 -5.10 6.50
C TRP A 202 10.82 -4.93 5.11
N GLU A 203 11.65 -3.93 4.91
CA GLU A 203 12.42 -3.73 3.69
C GLU A 203 13.45 -4.85 3.51
N ASP A 204 14.24 -5.16 4.55
CA ASP A 204 15.26 -6.22 4.52
C ASP A 204 14.67 -7.59 4.17
N ALA A 205 13.46 -7.88 4.64
CA ALA A 205 12.76 -9.12 4.30
C ALA A 205 12.27 -9.16 2.83
N TYR A 206 12.03 -8.00 2.23
CA TYR A 206 11.65 -7.93 0.82
C TYR A 206 12.88 -7.97 -0.09
N LEU A 207 13.86 -7.15 0.16
CA LEU A 207 15.17 -7.14 -0.46
C LEU A 207 16.22 -6.93 0.63
N SER A 208 16.98 -7.95 0.96
CA SER A 208 17.97 -7.87 2.03
C SER A 208 19.01 -6.77 1.77
N PHE A 209 19.48 -6.14 2.85
CA PHE A 209 20.54 -5.14 2.76
C PHE A 209 21.90 -5.74 2.34
N HIS A 210 22.07 -7.03 2.58
CA HIS A 210 23.27 -7.76 2.22
C HIS A 210 22.92 -9.13 1.62
N THR A 211 23.76 -9.60 0.73
CA THR A 211 23.68 -10.98 0.23
C THR A 211 24.08 -11.98 1.31
N ALA A 212 23.88 -13.27 1.05
CA ALA A 212 24.29 -14.35 1.96
C ALA A 212 25.81 -14.35 2.27
N ARG A 213 26.65 -13.82 1.36
CA ARG A 213 28.09 -13.66 1.55
C ARG A 213 28.49 -12.30 2.18
N GLY A 214 27.51 -11.51 2.61
CA GLY A 214 27.74 -10.21 3.24
C GLY A 214 28.07 -9.06 2.28
N LYS A 215 27.88 -9.24 0.97
CA LYS A 215 28.05 -8.17 0.00
C LYS A 215 26.85 -7.20 0.11
N PRO A 216 27.06 -5.88 0.27
CA PRO A 216 25.96 -4.92 0.35
C PRO A 216 25.20 -4.83 -0.97
N ILE A 217 23.89 -4.70 -0.90
CA ILE A 217 23.01 -4.44 -2.04
C ILE A 217 22.73 -2.95 -2.08
N GLU A 218 23.22 -2.28 -3.12
CA GLU A 218 23.15 -0.82 -3.26
C GLU A 218 21.72 -0.37 -3.61
N ARG A 219 21.22 0.65 -2.91
CA ARG A 219 19.95 1.31 -3.17
C ARG A 219 20.23 2.77 -3.53
N VAL A 220 19.90 3.15 -4.75
CA VAL A 220 20.32 4.45 -5.31
C VAL A 220 19.18 5.41 -5.54
N GLU A 221 17.95 4.90 -5.76
CA GLU A 221 16.81 5.75 -6.11
C GLU A 221 15.66 5.55 -5.14
N GLU A 222 15.12 6.66 -4.64
CA GLU A 222 13.92 6.69 -3.83
C GLU A 222 12.68 6.64 -4.72
N VAL A 223 11.89 5.58 -4.60
CA VAL A 223 10.72 5.32 -5.44
C VAL A 223 9.44 5.37 -4.62
N THR A 224 8.50 6.20 -5.04
CA THR A 224 7.25 6.45 -4.32
C THR A 224 6.05 5.67 -4.84
N ASN A 225 6.16 5.03 -6.00
CA ASN A 225 5.07 4.27 -6.62
C ASN A 225 5.61 3.23 -7.62
N ALA A 226 4.74 2.26 -7.95
CA ALA A 226 5.12 1.17 -8.83
C ALA A 226 5.39 1.59 -10.29
N ASP A 227 4.77 2.66 -10.77
CA ASP A 227 4.96 3.12 -12.16
C ASP A 227 6.37 3.70 -12.34
N GLU A 228 6.84 4.47 -11.34
CA GLU A 228 8.21 5.00 -11.29
C GLU A 228 9.24 3.87 -11.19
N LEU A 229 9.00 2.89 -10.31
CA LEU A 229 9.84 1.71 -10.18
C LEU A 229 10.01 0.97 -11.52
N ILE A 230 8.93 0.73 -12.22
CA ILE A 230 8.95 0.04 -13.51
C ILE A 230 9.62 0.90 -14.59
N HIS A 231 9.45 2.22 -14.54
CA HIS A 231 10.16 3.11 -15.45
C HIS A 231 11.67 2.95 -15.32
N LEU A 232 12.21 3.06 -14.10
CA LEU A 232 13.66 2.92 -13.84
C LEU A 232 14.19 1.52 -14.23
N VAL A 233 13.40 0.46 -14.00
CA VAL A 233 13.76 -0.88 -14.47
C VAL A 233 13.79 -0.95 -15.99
N SER A 234 12.79 -0.37 -16.68
CA SER A 234 12.67 -0.44 -18.14
C SER A 234 13.75 0.35 -18.89
N THR A 235 14.33 1.39 -18.23
CA THR A 235 15.44 2.19 -18.75
C THR A 235 16.81 1.61 -18.39
N GLY A 236 16.85 0.53 -17.59
CA GLY A 236 18.10 -0.12 -17.19
C GLY A 236 18.88 0.61 -16.10
N GLU A 237 18.27 1.63 -15.46
CA GLU A 237 18.90 2.38 -14.38
C GLU A 237 19.02 1.57 -13.10
N ILE A 238 18.05 0.66 -12.85
CA ILE A 238 18.04 -0.27 -11.73
C ILE A 238 17.56 -1.65 -12.15
N VAL A 239 17.78 -2.64 -11.29
CA VAL A 239 17.06 -3.91 -11.27
C VAL A 239 16.24 -4.00 -9.98
N HIS A 240 15.16 -4.80 -9.95
CA HIS A 240 14.37 -4.90 -8.73
C HIS A 240 13.72 -6.28 -8.58
N PRO A 241 13.80 -6.93 -7.40
CA PRO A 241 13.13 -8.20 -7.19
C PRO A 241 11.63 -7.99 -6.96
N PHE A 242 10.83 -8.87 -7.54
CA PHE A 242 9.39 -8.92 -7.35
C PHE A 242 8.92 -10.31 -6.93
N PRO A 243 7.74 -10.44 -6.30
CA PRO A 243 7.06 -11.72 -6.19
C PRO A 243 6.61 -12.20 -7.58
N SER A 244 6.69 -13.50 -7.83
CA SER A 244 6.53 -14.07 -9.18
C SER A 244 5.14 -13.86 -9.79
N HIS A 245 4.09 -13.66 -8.94
CA HIS A 245 2.73 -13.42 -9.44
C HIS A 245 2.64 -12.20 -10.36
N VAL A 246 3.52 -11.20 -10.22
CA VAL A 246 3.49 -10.00 -11.08
C VAL A 246 3.66 -10.34 -12.55
N THR A 247 4.36 -11.42 -12.88
CA THR A 247 4.59 -11.86 -14.27
C THR A 247 3.30 -12.24 -15.00
N ARG A 248 2.26 -12.60 -14.26
CA ARG A 248 0.93 -12.91 -14.82
C ARG A 248 0.07 -11.68 -15.07
N TYR A 249 0.34 -10.60 -14.35
CA TYR A 249 -0.47 -9.38 -14.40
C TYR A 249 0.24 -8.22 -15.10
N TRP A 250 1.57 -8.27 -15.20
CA TRP A 250 2.38 -7.27 -15.87
C TRP A 250 2.96 -7.83 -17.17
N SER A 251 2.38 -7.46 -18.30
CA SER A 251 2.93 -7.75 -19.63
C SER A 251 3.60 -6.48 -20.17
N MET A 252 4.94 -6.41 -20.05
CA MET A 252 5.72 -5.26 -20.46
C MET A 252 6.78 -5.67 -21.49
N SER A 253 6.76 -5.07 -22.66
CA SER A 253 7.71 -5.41 -23.75
C SER A 253 9.16 -5.06 -23.41
N HIS A 254 9.36 -4.05 -22.53
CA HIS A 254 10.67 -3.51 -22.19
C HIS A 254 11.23 -4.07 -20.87
N VAL A 255 10.54 -5.01 -20.21
CA VAL A 255 10.98 -5.63 -18.96
C VAL A 255 11.01 -7.15 -19.10
N ARG A 256 12.03 -7.79 -18.53
CA ARG A 256 12.12 -9.24 -18.37
C ARG A 256 12.12 -9.60 -16.90
N PHE A 257 11.52 -10.71 -16.57
CA PHE A 257 11.47 -11.27 -15.23
C PHE A 257 12.28 -12.56 -15.19
N VAL A 258 13.38 -12.55 -14.46
CA VAL A 258 14.31 -13.68 -14.36
C VAL A 258 14.18 -14.33 -12.99
N PRO A 259 13.95 -15.63 -12.87
CA PRO A 259 13.82 -16.32 -11.58
C PRO A 259 15.05 -16.16 -10.69
N VAL A 260 14.82 -15.99 -9.36
CA VAL A 260 15.86 -15.96 -8.32
C VAL A 260 15.58 -17.07 -7.29
N PRO A 261 15.90 -18.34 -7.59
CA PRO A 261 15.41 -19.49 -6.84
C PRO A 261 15.96 -19.58 -5.41
N ASP A 262 17.16 -19.07 -5.16
CA ASP A 262 17.83 -19.09 -3.86
C ASP A 262 17.47 -17.89 -2.96
N MET A 263 16.63 -16.97 -3.43
CA MET A 263 16.06 -15.91 -2.60
C MET A 263 14.89 -16.40 -1.73
N GLY A 264 14.44 -17.66 -1.93
CA GLY A 264 13.33 -18.25 -1.20
C GLY A 264 11.96 -17.71 -1.63
N THR A 265 10.95 -17.98 -0.82
CA THR A 265 9.58 -17.51 -1.07
C THR A 265 9.21 -16.44 -0.08
N ILE A 266 8.44 -15.45 -0.55
CA ILE A 266 7.87 -14.40 0.32
C ILE A 266 6.45 -14.80 0.73
N PRO A 267 6.18 -14.97 2.04
CA PRO A 267 4.84 -15.29 2.53
C PRO A 267 3.97 -14.04 2.61
N TYR A 268 2.69 -14.17 2.23
CA TYR A 268 1.67 -13.15 2.35
C TYR A 268 0.62 -13.56 3.37
N ALA A 269 0.29 -12.66 4.31
CA ALA A 269 -0.65 -12.91 5.38
C ALA A 269 -1.67 -11.78 5.53
N LEU A 270 -2.75 -12.07 6.25
CA LEU A 270 -3.65 -11.05 6.76
C LEU A 270 -3.00 -10.38 7.98
N VAL A 271 -3.07 -9.05 8.04
CA VAL A 271 -2.61 -8.26 9.17
C VAL A 271 -3.70 -7.27 9.55
N TRP A 272 -3.95 -7.09 10.85
CA TRP A 272 -4.92 -6.13 11.37
C TRP A 272 -4.49 -5.52 12.68
N ARG A 273 -5.10 -4.42 13.06
CA ARG A 273 -4.83 -3.82 14.38
C ARG A 273 -5.33 -4.74 15.48
N ARG A 274 -4.55 -4.91 16.53
CA ARG A 274 -4.91 -5.74 17.69
C ARG A 274 -6.21 -5.28 18.34
N ASP A 275 -6.40 -3.97 18.50
CA ASP A 275 -7.63 -3.37 19.03
C ASP A 275 -8.78 -3.28 18.02
N GLY A 276 -8.52 -3.54 16.73
CA GLY A 276 -9.49 -3.57 15.64
C GLY A 276 -10.08 -4.94 15.35
N GLU A 277 -9.64 -5.99 16.06
CA GLU A 277 -10.16 -7.33 15.85
C GLU A 277 -11.62 -7.43 16.23
N ASN A 278 -12.45 -7.77 15.26
CA ASN A 278 -13.89 -7.90 15.40
C ASN A 278 -14.39 -9.19 14.73
N GLU A 279 -15.71 -9.42 14.73
CA GLU A 279 -16.31 -10.61 14.15
C GLU A 279 -16.00 -10.79 12.66
N LEU A 280 -15.98 -9.70 11.87
CA LEU A 280 -15.73 -9.76 10.44
C LEU A 280 -14.27 -10.16 10.15
N VAL A 281 -13.32 -9.58 10.90
CA VAL A 281 -11.89 -9.90 10.79
C VAL A 281 -11.66 -11.37 11.14
N ARG A 282 -12.23 -11.85 12.26
CA ARG A 282 -12.14 -13.26 12.67
C ARG A 282 -12.74 -14.21 11.65
N ALA A 283 -13.90 -13.85 11.06
CA ALA A 283 -14.55 -14.66 10.04
C ALA A 283 -13.72 -14.76 8.75
N LEU A 284 -13.07 -13.67 8.33
CA LEU A 284 -12.16 -13.72 7.18
C LEU A 284 -10.94 -14.57 7.50
N ALA A 285 -10.31 -14.37 8.65
CA ALA A 285 -9.16 -15.15 9.07
C ALA A 285 -9.51 -16.66 9.19
N GLN A 286 -10.71 -16.98 9.67
CA GLN A 286 -11.20 -18.37 9.71
C GLN A 286 -11.44 -18.92 8.30
N THR A 287 -12.00 -18.14 7.40
CA THR A 287 -12.17 -18.54 5.99
C THR A 287 -10.83 -18.91 5.34
N VAL A 288 -9.78 -18.12 5.59
CA VAL A 288 -8.43 -18.42 5.09
C VAL A 288 -7.88 -19.70 5.72
N ARG A 289 -8.05 -19.92 7.03
CA ARG A 289 -7.62 -21.16 7.70
C ARG A 289 -8.31 -22.41 7.15
N ASP A 290 -9.61 -22.31 6.88
CA ASP A 290 -10.42 -23.44 6.39
C ASP A 290 -10.01 -23.85 4.97
N ILE A 291 -9.67 -22.90 4.12
CA ILE A 291 -9.23 -23.17 2.74
C ILE A 291 -7.75 -23.60 2.72
N GLY A 292 -6.96 -23.06 3.65
CA GLY A 292 -5.52 -23.29 3.68
C GLY A 292 -4.73 -22.37 2.75
N VAL A 293 -3.44 -22.61 2.61
CA VAL A 293 -2.51 -21.83 1.78
C VAL A 293 -2.73 -22.14 0.30
N LEU A 294 -2.93 -21.11 -0.52
CA LEU A 294 -3.05 -21.27 -1.97
C LEU A 294 -1.67 -21.41 -2.62
N HIS A 295 -1.62 -22.19 -3.69
CA HIS A 295 -0.45 -22.42 -4.53
C HIS A 295 -0.80 -22.02 -5.97
N PHE A 296 0.07 -21.22 -6.61
CA PHE A 296 -0.16 -20.66 -7.94
C PHE A 296 0.87 -21.14 -8.95
#